data_890ea45287fc0f43b987209d9718bbe3
#
_entry.id   890ea45287fc0f43b987209d9718bbe3
#
_cell.length_a   1.000
_cell.length_b   1.000
_cell.length_c   1.000
_cell.angle_alpha   90.00
_cell.angle_beta   90.00
_cell.angle_gamma   90.00
#
_symmetry.space_group_name_H-M   'P 1'
#
loop_
_entity.id
_entity.type
_entity.pdbx_description
1 polymer ?
#
loop_
_entity_poly.entity_id
_entity_poly.type
_entity_poly.pdbx_seq_one_letter_code
_entity_poly.pdbx_strand_id
1 'polypeptide(L)'
;MSVVQHIRDRAGHFRWMGLLVVWAVFIAMAAVLLVERAGVQYSAGQHKLGMLAANDAVPASSAIFGQKPTCLVITDSDQAGVEDVKEQFDQILLDMKIAHRDVDLALDGADAIPSLTSYDRVILLMLSLDGLGTHLSDIMSWVSAGGSLMLAMPPDNSGYLQVIAPKLGIESAGYDYVKAESIVPSEDFMLGGGERYELSDPFDSSLSVSLRETARVWAKTGDAGAPLIWSNDCGSGRTVVCNIGIYDKVMRGFYAAAISLLGDATAYPVINSAVFYLDDFPSPVPSGDGTYIKRDYGLSIADFYAKVWWPDLQKLAQKYGVRFTGVMIENYEDAVNQTEPARQADTTQFRYFGGMLLQMGGELGFHGYNHQPLALWDTDYGTLYDYKTWKNKETLVASLNELIAFQDEVLPNAHGSVYVPPSNILSARARKLIGTDVPRIKTIASTYFEDGTDLPYVQEFGVASDGIVEQPRIVSGGMVNDSYMRLAAVSELNMHYVSTHFMHPDDLLDPGRGAKEGWEVYKGGLTNYLEWLTKSAPDLRRQTGSECSGAIQRFSSATVSVDTDANAWTLGLGNFHDEAWLMFRANNGEPGAVTGGEITHLTGDLYLVKATDKTVTIARKEGGDK
;
A
#
# COMPACT_ATOMS: atom_id res chain seq x y z
N MET A 1 49.77 -66.65 -26.21
CA MET A 1 49.57 -65.18 -26.39
C MET A 1 48.13 -64.74 -26.37
N SER A 2 47.16 -65.44 -25.84
CA SER A 2 45.74 -65.01 -25.99
C SER A 2 45.04 -64.57 -24.70
N VAL A 3 45.46 -65.05 -23.50
CA VAL A 3 44.76 -64.77 -22.25
C VAL A 3 45.12 -63.38 -21.66
N VAL A 4 46.37 -62.96 -21.79
CA VAL A 4 46.83 -61.67 -21.27
C VAL A 4 46.28 -60.49 -22.10
N GLN A 5 46.05 -60.68 -23.39
CA GLN A 5 45.47 -59.71 -24.25
C GLN A 5 43.97 -59.49 -23.94
N HIS A 6 43.24 -60.60 -23.65
CA HIS A 6 41.81 -60.53 -23.24
C HIS A 6 41.58 -59.82 -21.89
N ILE A 7 42.51 -59.98 -20.94
CA ILE A 7 42.42 -59.32 -19.64
C ILE A 7 42.77 -57.84 -19.76
N ARG A 8 43.70 -57.47 -20.64
CA ARG A 8 44.03 -56.03 -20.90
C ARG A 8 42.90 -55.28 -21.61
N ASP A 9 42.23 -55.95 -22.54
CA ASP A 9 41.09 -55.35 -23.25
C ASP A 9 39.86 -55.21 -22.33
N ARG A 10 39.59 -56.17 -21.44
CA ARG A 10 38.54 -56.04 -20.43
C ARG A 10 38.85 -54.98 -19.38
N ALA A 11 40.08 -54.83 -18.95
CA ALA A 11 40.51 -53.79 -18.01
C ALA A 11 40.47 -52.38 -18.65
N GLY A 12 40.74 -52.27 -19.96
CA GLY A 12 40.57 -51.06 -20.75
C GLY A 12 39.09 -50.67 -20.85
N HIS A 13 38.22 -51.61 -21.21
CA HIS A 13 36.76 -51.39 -21.28
C HIS A 13 36.17 -51.02 -19.92
N PHE A 14 36.60 -51.63 -18.84
CA PHE A 14 36.12 -51.29 -17.50
C PHE A 14 36.54 -49.88 -17.05
N ARG A 15 37.71 -49.41 -17.42
CA ARG A 15 38.13 -48.00 -17.18
C ARG A 15 37.37 -46.99 -18.01
N TRP A 16 37.07 -47.29 -19.29
CA TRP A 16 36.27 -46.44 -20.15
C TRP A 16 34.81 -46.41 -19.70
N MET A 17 34.21 -47.50 -19.29
CA MET A 17 32.88 -47.55 -18.70
C MET A 17 32.80 -46.73 -17.40
N GLY A 18 33.80 -46.81 -16.53
CA GLY A 18 33.88 -46.00 -15.32
C GLY A 18 33.93 -44.49 -15.62
N LEU A 19 34.74 -44.09 -16.61
CA LEU A 19 34.82 -42.72 -17.07
C LEU A 19 33.48 -42.25 -17.67
N LEU A 20 32.79 -43.05 -18.47
CA LEU A 20 31.48 -42.75 -19.02
C LEU A 20 30.42 -42.58 -17.93
N VAL A 21 30.44 -43.42 -16.89
CA VAL A 21 29.53 -43.27 -15.73
C VAL A 21 29.79 -41.95 -14.98
N VAL A 22 31.07 -41.61 -14.74
CA VAL A 22 31.43 -40.35 -14.09
C VAL A 22 30.99 -39.15 -14.93
N TRP A 23 31.19 -39.19 -16.25
CA TRP A 23 30.71 -38.14 -17.14
C TRP A 23 29.16 -38.06 -17.19
N ALA A 24 28.47 -39.20 -17.19
CA ALA A 24 27.00 -39.25 -17.15
C ALA A 24 26.44 -38.62 -15.85
N VAL A 25 27.09 -38.94 -14.70
CA VAL A 25 26.74 -38.32 -13.41
C VAL A 25 27.03 -36.82 -13.42
N PHE A 26 28.14 -36.39 -13.99
CA PHE A 26 28.50 -34.97 -14.11
C PHE A 26 27.52 -34.22 -15.00
N ILE A 27 27.10 -34.79 -16.14
CA ILE A 27 26.11 -34.24 -17.03
C ILE A 27 24.71 -34.18 -16.35
N ALA A 28 24.35 -35.25 -15.63
CA ALA A 28 23.09 -35.27 -14.87
C ALA A 28 23.07 -34.21 -13.76
N MET A 29 24.16 -34.06 -13.00
CA MET A 29 24.29 -32.99 -12.00
C MET A 29 24.26 -31.61 -12.64
N ALA A 30 24.96 -31.39 -13.76
CA ALA A 30 24.92 -30.15 -14.49
C ALA A 30 23.50 -29.85 -15.04
N ALA A 31 22.79 -30.88 -15.52
CA ALA A 31 21.39 -30.74 -15.97
C ALA A 31 20.46 -30.41 -14.81
N VAL A 32 20.62 -31.05 -13.64
CA VAL A 32 19.84 -30.71 -12.42
C VAL A 32 20.11 -29.26 -11.99
N LEU A 33 21.37 -28.84 -11.96
CA LEU A 33 21.76 -27.48 -11.62
C LEU A 33 21.22 -26.47 -12.65
N LEU A 34 21.18 -26.82 -13.93
CA LEU A 34 20.59 -25.98 -14.98
C LEU A 34 19.06 -25.92 -14.87
N VAL A 35 18.41 -27.02 -14.51
CA VAL A 35 16.95 -27.05 -14.27
C VAL A 35 16.59 -26.29 -12.99
N GLU A 36 17.35 -26.44 -11.90
CA GLU A 36 17.18 -25.63 -10.70
C GLU A 36 17.40 -24.14 -11.00
N ARG A 37 18.42 -23.81 -11.76
CA ARG A 37 18.70 -22.44 -12.18
C ARG A 37 17.63 -21.90 -13.13
N ALA A 38 17.09 -22.70 -14.04
CA ALA A 38 15.99 -22.33 -14.92
C ALA A 38 14.66 -22.23 -14.17
N GLY A 39 14.44 -23.08 -13.14
CA GLY A 39 13.27 -23.00 -12.25
C GLY A 39 13.27 -21.78 -11.35
N VAL A 40 14.43 -21.16 -11.11
CA VAL A 40 14.60 -19.89 -10.36
C VAL A 40 14.63 -18.67 -11.32
N GLN A 41 14.66 -18.88 -12.64
CA GLN A 41 14.49 -17.77 -13.59
C GLN A 41 13.03 -17.34 -13.58
N TYR A 42 12.77 -16.28 -12.83
CA TYR A 42 11.55 -15.48 -13.00
C TYR A 42 11.45 -15.09 -14.47
N SER A 43 10.26 -15.24 -15.05
CA SER A 43 10.00 -14.82 -16.41
C SER A 43 10.36 -13.33 -16.55
N ALA A 44 11.47 -13.06 -17.22
CA ALA A 44 11.97 -11.71 -17.51
C ALA A 44 11.08 -10.95 -18.53
N GLY A 45 9.80 -11.30 -18.61
CA GLY A 45 8.85 -10.78 -19.59
C GLY A 45 7.92 -9.69 -19.06
N GLN A 46 8.02 -9.28 -17.81
CA GLN A 46 7.28 -8.11 -17.34
C GLN A 46 8.05 -6.85 -17.74
N HIS A 47 7.40 -5.96 -18.48
CA HIS A 47 7.92 -4.62 -18.74
C HIS A 47 8.27 -3.98 -17.39
N LYS A 48 9.55 -3.62 -17.22
CA LYS A 48 9.97 -2.85 -16.03
C LYS A 48 9.36 -1.46 -16.16
N LEU A 49 8.49 -1.11 -15.21
CA LEU A 49 7.95 0.23 -15.14
C LEU A 49 9.06 1.19 -14.72
N GLY A 50 9.46 2.08 -15.62
CA GLY A 50 10.45 3.10 -15.31
C GLY A 50 9.86 4.27 -14.53
N MET A 51 10.70 4.97 -13.78
CA MET A 51 10.35 6.28 -13.22
C MET A 51 10.18 7.30 -14.33
N LEU A 52 9.24 8.23 -14.15
CA LEU A 52 9.08 9.40 -15.02
C LEU A 52 10.27 10.36 -14.85
N ALA A 53 10.49 11.20 -15.86
CA ALA A 53 11.44 12.31 -15.72
C ALA A 53 10.98 13.27 -14.62
N ALA A 54 11.92 13.93 -13.94
CA ALA A 54 11.63 14.75 -12.77
C ALA A 54 10.62 15.88 -13.03
N ASN A 55 10.56 16.41 -14.25
CA ASN A 55 9.62 17.46 -14.63
C ASN A 55 8.22 16.93 -15.01
N ASP A 56 8.09 15.63 -15.19
CA ASP A 56 6.82 15.00 -15.60
C ASP A 56 6.04 14.47 -14.41
N ALA A 57 6.70 14.28 -13.26
CA ALA A 57 6.08 13.85 -12.01
C ALA A 57 5.79 15.05 -11.12
N VAL A 58 4.53 15.24 -10.76
CA VAL A 58 4.09 16.37 -9.94
C VAL A 58 3.34 15.90 -8.67
N PRO A 59 3.41 16.67 -7.56
CA PRO A 59 2.60 16.41 -6.38
C PRO A 59 1.10 16.40 -6.70
N ALA A 60 0.33 15.59 -5.98
CA ALA A 60 -1.11 15.48 -6.17
C ALA A 60 -1.84 16.83 -6.03
N SER A 61 -1.44 17.66 -5.05
CA SER A 61 -1.97 19.01 -4.87
C SER A 61 -1.73 19.93 -6.05
N SER A 62 -0.59 19.79 -6.74
CA SER A 62 -0.32 20.54 -7.97
C SER A 62 -1.14 20.01 -9.15
N ALA A 63 -1.40 18.71 -9.20
CA ALA A 63 -2.18 18.08 -10.26
C ALA A 63 -3.65 18.55 -10.28
N ILE A 64 -4.26 18.74 -9.11
CA ILE A 64 -5.65 19.21 -8.98
C ILE A 64 -5.78 20.74 -8.91
N PHE A 65 -4.65 21.45 -8.84
CA PHE A 65 -4.68 22.91 -8.70
C PHE A 65 -5.44 23.60 -9.85
N GLY A 66 -6.39 24.47 -9.48
CA GLY A 66 -7.20 25.22 -10.44
C GLY A 66 -8.34 24.42 -11.09
N GLN A 67 -8.56 23.16 -10.73
CA GLN A 67 -9.74 22.43 -11.17
C GLN A 67 -11.01 23.02 -10.53
N LYS A 68 -12.13 22.96 -11.27
CA LYS A 68 -13.42 23.37 -10.73
C LYS A 68 -13.87 22.34 -9.69
N PRO A 69 -14.24 22.76 -8.46
CA PRO A 69 -14.77 21.85 -7.45
C PRO A 69 -16.07 21.17 -7.92
N THR A 70 -16.10 19.83 -7.82
CA THR A 70 -17.29 19.01 -8.07
C THR A 70 -17.87 18.43 -6.78
N CYS A 71 -17.16 18.56 -5.68
CA CYS A 71 -17.57 18.14 -4.35
C CYS A 71 -17.68 19.35 -3.42
N LEU A 72 -18.73 19.40 -2.62
CA LEU A 72 -18.88 20.36 -1.51
C LEU A 72 -18.73 19.58 -0.19
N VAL A 73 -17.79 19.97 0.63
CA VAL A 73 -17.61 19.45 1.99
C VAL A 73 -18.15 20.48 2.97
N ILE A 74 -19.08 20.06 3.82
CA ILE A 74 -19.66 20.91 4.86
C ILE A 74 -19.28 20.33 6.21
N THR A 75 -18.64 21.14 7.04
CA THR A 75 -18.18 20.79 8.39
C THR A 75 -18.86 21.67 9.43
N ASP A 76 -18.76 21.27 10.68
CA ASP A 76 -19.06 22.12 11.85
C ASP A 76 -17.95 21.87 12.87
N SER A 77 -16.90 22.68 12.81
CA SER A 77 -15.67 22.49 13.60
C SER A 77 -15.87 22.63 15.12
N ASP A 78 -17.01 23.14 15.57
CA ASP A 78 -17.39 23.17 17.01
C ASP A 78 -17.79 21.77 17.53
N GLN A 79 -18.04 20.79 16.65
CA GLN A 79 -18.44 19.45 17.04
C GLN A 79 -17.21 18.52 17.22
N ALA A 80 -17.33 17.58 18.17
CA ALA A 80 -16.25 16.66 18.50
C ALA A 80 -15.86 15.75 17.33
N GLY A 81 -14.54 15.53 17.13
CA GLY A 81 -13.98 14.63 16.11
C GLY A 81 -14.06 15.16 14.66
N VAL A 82 -14.65 16.35 14.44
CA VAL A 82 -14.78 16.92 13.09
C VAL A 82 -13.41 17.28 12.51
N GLU A 83 -12.50 17.80 13.32
CA GLU A 83 -11.15 18.13 12.87
C GLU A 83 -10.39 16.85 12.41
N ASP A 84 -10.46 15.78 13.21
CA ASP A 84 -9.81 14.51 12.89
C ASP A 84 -10.37 13.89 11.59
N VAL A 85 -11.70 13.81 11.45
CA VAL A 85 -12.31 13.27 10.24
C VAL A 85 -12.04 14.16 9.01
N LYS A 86 -11.99 15.48 9.19
CA LYS A 86 -11.69 16.43 8.11
C LYS A 86 -10.29 16.20 7.56
N GLU A 87 -9.29 15.99 8.43
CA GLU A 87 -7.93 15.67 8.01
C GLU A 87 -7.88 14.40 7.14
N GLN A 88 -8.60 13.34 7.54
CA GLN A 88 -8.66 12.11 6.74
C GLN A 88 -9.37 12.34 5.41
N PHE A 89 -10.49 13.09 5.38
CA PHE A 89 -11.21 13.35 4.16
C PHE A 89 -10.46 14.27 3.20
N ASP A 90 -9.69 15.22 3.68
CA ASP A 90 -8.82 16.06 2.85
C ASP A 90 -7.79 15.20 2.09
N GLN A 91 -7.17 14.25 2.78
CA GLN A 91 -6.24 13.32 2.14
C GLN A 91 -6.95 12.35 1.18
N ILE A 92 -8.11 11.80 1.56
CA ILE A 92 -8.90 10.91 0.70
C ILE A 92 -9.29 11.63 -0.61
N LEU A 93 -9.84 12.83 -0.52
CA LEU A 93 -10.26 13.61 -1.68
C LEU A 93 -9.06 14.03 -2.56
N LEU A 94 -7.92 14.35 -1.93
CA LEU A 94 -6.68 14.64 -2.64
C LEU A 94 -6.19 13.41 -3.42
N ASP A 95 -6.19 12.23 -2.82
CA ASP A 95 -5.71 10.99 -3.44
C ASP A 95 -6.69 10.46 -4.49
N MET A 96 -8.00 10.63 -4.28
CA MET A 96 -9.02 10.35 -5.30
C MET A 96 -9.06 11.41 -6.42
N LYS A 97 -8.26 12.50 -6.31
CA LYS A 97 -8.23 13.63 -7.27
C LYS A 97 -9.58 14.32 -7.42
N ILE A 98 -10.33 14.43 -6.34
CA ILE A 98 -11.64 15.10 -6.29
C ILE A 98 -11.44 16.54 -5.81
N ALA A 99 -11.53 17.49 -6.73
CA ALA A 99 -11.51 18.91 -6.36
C ALA A 99 -12.76 19.26 -5.54
N HIS A 100 -12.58 19.86 -4.36
CA HIS A 100 -13.67 20.18 -3.45
C HIS A 100 -13.61 21.64 -2.98
N ARG A 101 -14.72 22.09 -2.44
CA ARG A 101 -14.87 23.36 -1.70
C ARG A 101 -15.33 23.04 -0.29
N ASP A 102 -14.73 23.71 0.68
CA ASP A 102 -15.10 23.61 2.09
C ASP A 102 -16.03 24.75 2.49
N VAL A 103 -16.93 24.44 3.41
CA VAL A 103 -17.74 25.39 4.19
C VAL A 103 -17.79 24.89 5.61
N ASP A 104 -17.33 25.69 6.56
CA ASP A 104 -17.39 25.40 7.98
C ASP A 104 -18.51 26.21 8.65
N LEU A 105 -19.54 25.52 9.14
CA LEU A 105 -20.70 26.18 9.74
C LEU A 105 -20.34 26.99 10.99
N ALA A 106 -19.37 26.57 11.77
CA ALA A 106 -18.91 27.28 12.96
C ALA A 106 -18.22 28.62 12.60
N LEU A 107 -17.48 28.63 11.48
CA LEU A 107 -16.68 29.79 11.07
C LEU A 107 -17.44 30.70 10.07
N ASP A 108 -18.08 30.08 9.07
CA ASP A 108 -18.67 30.79 7.93
C ASP A 108 -20.18 31.01 8.08
N GLY A 109 -20.84 30.19 8.91
CA GLY A 109 -22.30 30.12 9.03
C GLY A 109 -22.97 29.37 7.88
N ALA A 110 -24.22 28.93 8.08
CA ALA A 110 -24.96 28.16 7.08
C ALA A 110 -25.29 28.96 5.79
N ASP A 111 -25.39 30.27 5.89
CA ASP A 111 -25.62 31.13 4.72
C ASP A 111 -24.45 31.17 3.71
N ALA A 112 -23.28 30.65 4.10
CA ALA A 112 -22.13 30.50 3.22
C ALA A 112 -22.23 29.27 2.29
N ILE A 113 -23.20 28.36 2.51
CA ILE A 113 -23.46 27.23 1.65
C ILE A 113 -23.85 27.73 0.26
N PRO A 114 -23.07 27.40 -0.79
CA PRO A 114 -23.33 27.89 -2.14
C PRO A 114 -24.50 27.18 -2.80
N SER A 115 -24.94 27.65 -3.95
CA SER A 115 -25.88 26.91 -4.80
C SER A 115 -25.32 25.54 -5.14
N LEU A 116 -26.09 24.48 -4.89
CA LEU A 116 -25.69 23.10 -5.07
C LEU A 116 -25.66 22.63 -6.53
N THR A 117 -26.21 23.44 -7.46
CA THR A 117 -26.35 23.05 -8.88
C THR A 117 -25.02 22.86 -9.61
N SER A 118 -23.92 23.31 -9.04
CA SER A 118 -22.57 23.16 -9.63
C SER A 118 -21.77 22.02 -9.05
N TYR A 119 -22.34 21.23 -8.12
CA TYR A 119 -21.70 20.12 -7.46
C TYR A 119 -22.40 18.80 -7.83
N ASP A 120 -21.62 17.73 -7.91
CA ASP A 120 -22.11 16.36 -8.15
C ASP A 120 -22.38 15.65 -6.83
N ARG A 121 -21.66 16.06 -5.77
CA ARG A 121 -21.72 15.43 -4.44
C ARG A 121 -21.55 16.43 -3.31
N VAL A 122 -22.23 16.15 -2.20
CA VAL A 122 -22.07 16.86 -0.92
C VAL A 122 -21.67 15.86 0.15
N ILE A 123 -20.66 16.17 0.94
CA ILE A 123 -20.19 15.36 2.07
C ILE A 123 -20.36 16.19 3.35
N LEU A 124 -21.08 15.64 4.33
CA LEU A 124 -21.25 16.24 5.65
C LEU A 124 -20.30 15.57 6.64
N LEU A 125 -19.42 16.36 7.22
CA LEU A 125 -18.51 15.95 8.30
C LEU A 125 -19.01 16.60 9.59
N MET A 126 -20.06 16.04 10.17
CA MET A 126 -20.68 16.51 11.40
C MET A 126 -21.54 15.42 12.03
N LEU A 127 -21.68 15.44 13.35
CA LEU A 127 -22.57 14.58 14.11
C LEU A 127 -24.01 15.13 14.12
N SER A 128 -24.18 16.37 14.58
CA SER A 128 -25.48 17.05 14.60
C SER A 128 -25.72 17.81 13.31
N LEU A 129 -26.91 17.62 12.73
CA LEU A 129 -27.36 18.33 11.54
C LEU A 129 -28.03 19.67 11.85
N ASP A 130 -28.15 20.04 13.14
CA ASP A 130 -28.91 21.20 13.58
C ASP A 130 -28.35 22.52 13.02
N GLY A 131 -27.01 22.60 12.86
CA GLY A 131 -26.34 23.77 12.29
C GLY A 131 -26.71 24.08 10.83
N LEU A 132 -27.24 23.11 10.08
CA LEU A 132 -27.69 23.31 8.71
C LEU A 132 -29.03 24.07 8.62
N GLY A 133 -29.86 24.06 9.65
CA GLY A 133 -31.14 24.73 9.67
C GLY A 133 -32.01 24.42 8.45
N THR A 134 -32.50 25.44 7.76
CA THR A 134 -33.36 25.29 6.56
C THR A 134 -32.60 24.76 5.34
N HIS A 135 -31.27 24.92 5.28
CA HIS A 135 -30.44 24.41 4.17
C HIS A 135 -30.47 22.89 4.06
N LEU A 136 -30.75 22.15 5.17
CA LEU A 136 -30.94 20.70 5.10
C LEU A 136 -32.08 20.31 4.14
N SER A 137 -33.19 21.10 4.12
CA SER A 137 -34.29 20.87 3.18
C SER A 137 -33.89 21.12 1.73
N ASP A 138 -33.04 22.12 1.48
CA ASP A 138 -32.52 22.44 0.14
C ASP A 138 -31.57 21.35 -0.34
N ILE A 139 -30.66 20.86 0.54
CA ILE A 139 -29.79 19.71 0.26
C ILE A 139 -30.64 18.49 -0.10
N MET A 140 -31.64 18.13 0.70
CA MET A 140 -32.45 16.95 0.44
C MET A 140 -33.35 17.10 -0.82
N SER A 141 -33.70 18.31 -1.19
CA SER A 141 -34.41 18.60 -2.45
C SER A 141 -33.47 18.43 -3.65
N TRP A 142 -32.24 18.92 -3.53
CA TRP A 142 -31.21 18.74 -4.53
C TRP A 142 -30.85 17.24 -4.71
N VAL A 143 -30.72 16.44 -3.61
CA VAL A 143 -30.55 15.00 -3.69
C VAL A 143 -31.68 14.35 -4.45
N SER A 144 -32.95 14.69 -4.10
CA SER A 144 -34.13 14.13 -4.77
C SER A 144 -34.17 14.44 -6.27
N ALA A 145 -33.50 15.51 -6.71
CA ALA A 145 -33.38 15.92 -8.11
C ALA A 145 -32.17 15.28 -8.84
N GLY A 146 -31.37 14.43 -8.19
CA GLY A 146 -30.26 13.71 -8.80
C GLY A 146 -28.89 13.91 -8.15
N GLY A 147 -28.80 14.76 -7.11
CA GLY A 147 -27.57 14.96 -6.35
C GLY A 147 -27.20 13.74 -5.47
N SER A 148 -25.97 13.71 -4.99
CA SER A 148 -25.48 12.64 -4.12
C SER A 148 -24.96 13.18 -2.80
N LEU A 149 -25.47 12.65 -1.68
CA LEU A 149 -25.15 13.10 -0.33
C LEU A 149 -24.48 11.99 0.47
N MET A 150 -23.39 12.31 1.17
CA MET A 150 -22.78 11.44 2.15
C MET A 150 -22.82 12.08 3.54
N LEU A 151 -23.31 11.34 4.53
CA LEU A 151 -23.07 11.60 5.94
C LEU A 151 -21.86 10.75 6.34
N ALA A 152 -20.75 11.38 6.65
CA ALA A 152 -19.48 10.68 6.86
C ALA A 152 -19.15 10.40 8.34
N MET A 153 -20.00 10.86 9.25
CA MET A 153 -19.93 10.60 10.69
C MET A 153 -21.26 10.00 11.18
N PRO A 154 -21.26 9.27 12.32
CA PRO A 154 -22.49 8.78 12.94
C PRO A 154 -23.42 9.95 13.24
N PRO A 155 -24.64 10.01 12.66
CA PRO A 155 -25.49 11.14 12.89
C PRO A 155 -26.15 11.09 14.28
N ASP A 156 -26.22 12.23 14.96
CA ASP A 156 -26.97 12.37 16.20
C ASP A 156 -28.48 12.20 15.95
N ASN A 157 -29.17 11.48 16.86
CA ASN A 157 -30.61 11.33 16.78
C ASN A 157 -31.33 12.62 17.20
N SER A 158 -31.33 13.62 16.32
CA SER A 158 -31.97 14.92 16.48
C SER A 158 -33.29 15.01 15.73
N GLY A 159 -34.05 16.09 15.95
CA GLY A 159 -35.27 16.36 15.20
C GLY A 159 -35.00 16.54 13.70
N TYR A 160 -33.85 17.07 13.32
CA TYR A 160 -33.45 17.22 11.93
C TYR A 160 -33.16 15.87 11.28
N LEU A 161 -32.44 14.96 11.97
CA LEU A 161 -32.23 13.61 11.48
C LEU A 161 -33.58 12.89 11.27
N GLN A 162 -34.50 12.96 12.24
CA GLN A 162 -35.79 12.29 12.12
C GLN A 162 -36.62 12.76 10.92
N VAL A 163 -36.55 14.04 10.55
CA VAL A 163 -37.24 14.59 9.36
C VAL A 163 -36.69 13.98 8.07
N ILE A 164 -35.37 13.76 7.97
CA ILE A 164 -34.74 13.23 6.75
C ILE A 164 -34.51 11.71 6.81
N ALA A 165 -34.70 11.05 7.96
CA ALA A 165 -34.47 9.63 8.17
C ALA A 165 -35.04 8.73 7.06
N PRO A 166 -36.30 8.96 6.58
CA PRO A 166 -36.84 8.15 5.48
C PRO A 166 -36.06 8.28 4.16
N LYS A 167 -35.46 9.44 3.90
CA LYS A 167 -34.62 9.68 2.70
C LYS A 167 -33.24 9.08 2.84
N LEU A 168 -32.76 8.88 4.07
CA LEU A 168 -31.53 8.16 4.38
C LEU A 168 -31.73 6.63 4.44
N GLY A 169 -32.94 6.13 4.21
CA GLY A 169 -33.27 4.71 4.35
C GLY A 169 -33.38 4.23 5.79
N ILE A 170 -33.52 5.15 6.76
CA ILE A 170 -33.71 4.85 8.18
C ILE A 170 -35.21 4.71 8.44
N GLU A 171 -35.64 3.59 9.04
CA GLU A 171 -36.99 3.35 9.50
C GLU A 171 -37.19 3.89 10.92
N SER A 172 -36.22 3.63 11.80
CA SER A 172 -36.19 4.15 13.16
C SER A 172 -34.75 4.32 13.66
N ALA A 173 -34.52 5.33 14.49
CA ALA A 173 -33.26 5.56 15.18
C ALA A 173 -33.49 5.55 16.69
N GLY A 174 -32.66 4.79 17.41
CA GLY A 174 -32.64 4.75 18.87
C GLY A 174 -31.85 5.92 19.45
N TYR A 175 -31.82 6.01 20.77
CA TYR A 175 -30.96 6.92 21.52
C TYR A 175 -29.71 6.21 22.08
N ASP A 176 -29.62 4.91 21.84
CA ASP A 176 -28.48 4.08 22.25
C ASP A 176 -27.48 3.99 21.10
N TYR A 177 -26.22 3.85 21.48
CA TYR A 177 -25.13 3.61 20.53
C TYR A 177 -24.74 2.13 20.54
N VAL A 178 -24.25 1.66 19.40
CA VAL A 178 -23.79 0.28 19.22
C VAL A 178 -22.26 0.27 19.24
N LYS A 179 -21.71 -0.66 20.04
CA LYS A 179 -20.29 -0.93 20.04
C LYS A 179 -19.91 -1.75 18.79
N ALA A 180 -18.87 -1.31 18.10
CA ALA A 180 -18.25 -2.04 17.01
C ALA A 180 -16.87 -2.55 17.43
N GLU A 181 -16.70 -3.87 17.48
CA GLU A 181 -15.41 -4.53 17.74
C GLU A 181 -14.78 -5.05 16.44
N SER A 182 -15.58 -5.13 15.40
CA SER A 182 -15.15 -5.56 14.07
C SER A 182 -16.06 -4.99 13.00
N ILE A 183 -15.56 -4.95 11.76
CA ILE A 183 -16.29 -4.55 10.57
C ILE A 183 -16.32 -5.71 9.56
N VAL A 184 -17.50 -5.94 8.98
CA VAL A 184 -17.72 -6.93 7.92
C VAL A 184 -18.32 -6.21 6.72
N PRO A 185 -17.50 -5.84 5.72
CA PRO A 185 -18.00 -5.31 4.45
C PRO A 185 -18.71 -6.42 3.67
N SER A 186 -19.75 -6.09 2.87
CA SER A 186 -20.40 -7.06 1.99
C SER A 186 -19.43 -7.48 0.87
N GLU A 187 -19.64 -8.68 0.31
CA GLU A 187 -18.76 -9.26 -0.73
C GLU A 187 -18.65 -8.35 -1.96
N ASP A 188 -19.69 -7.61 -2.27
CA ASP A 188 -19.81 -6.75 -3.45
C ASP A 188 -19.49 -5.27 -3.18
N PHE A 189 -19.08 -4.93 -1.96
CA PHE A 189 -18.78 -3.55 -1.60
C PHE A 189 -17.36 -3.12 -2.01
N MET A 190 -16.38 -3.90 -1.62
CA MET A 190 -14.97 -3.55 -1.75
C MET A 190 -14.10 -4.80 -1.79
N LEU A 191 -12.85 -4.65 -2.20
CA LEU A 191 -11.88 -5.76 -2.14
C LEU A 191 -11.75 -6.27 -0.71
N GLY A 192 -11.64 -7.59 -0.54
CA GLY A 192 -11.65 -8.22 0.78
C GLY A 192 -13.03 -8.26 1.45
N GLY A 193 -14.09 -7.91 0.72
CA GLY A 193 -15.47 -8.03 1.21
C GLY A 193 -15.85 -9.46 1.57
N GLY A 194 -16.82 -9.61 2.49
CA GLY A 194 -17.26 -10.88 3.06
C GLY A 194 -16.38 -11.39 4.22
N GLU A 195 -15.19 -10.83 4.41
CA GLU A 195 -14.31 -11.17 5.54
C GLU A 195 -14.60 -10.27 6.76
N ARG A 196 -14.29 -10.78 7.96
CA ARG A 196 -14.38 -10.03 9.21
C ARG A 196 -13.02 -9.43 9.54
N TYR A 197 -13.00 -8.13 9.78
CA TYR A 197 -11.82 -7.37 10.21
C TYR A 197 -12.02 -6.90 11.64
N GLU A 198 -11.18 -7.38 12.55
CA GLU A 198 -11.18 -6.95 13.93
C GLU A 198 -10.61 -5.53 14.04
N LEU A 199 -11.20 -4.70 14.89
CA LEU A 199 -10.75 -3.36 15.17
C LEU A 199 -9.76 -3.41 16.35
N SER A 200 -8.58 -2.85 16.19
CA SER A 200 -7.61 -2.72 17.29
C SER A 200 -8.06 -1.71 18.34
N ASP A 201 -8.84 -0.72 17.91
CA ASP A 201 -9.49 0.28 18.76
C ASP A 201 -11.00 0.24 18.53
N PRO A 202 -11.75 -0.57 19.29
CA PRO A 202 -13.20 -0.65 19.18
C PRO A 202 -13.87 0.67 19.57
N PHE A 203 -14.90 1.06 18.83
CA PHE A 203 -15.68 2.26 19.10
C PHE A 203 -17.14 1.95 19.48
N ASP A 204 -17.78 2.87 20.19
CA ASP A 204 -19.15 2.73 20.72
C ASP A 204 -20.07 3.91 20.33
N SER A 205 -19.75 4.56 19.22
CA SER A 205 -20.43 5.77 18.75
C SER A 205 -21.36 5.55 17.54
N SER A 206 -21.52 4.31 17.05
CA SER A 206 -22.48 4.01 15.98
C SER A 206 -23.92 4.19 16.47
N LEU A 207 -24.69 5.00 15.77
CA LEU A 207 -26.11 5.18 16.08
C LEU A 207 -26.88 3.85 15.87
N SER A 208 -27.69 3.45 16.86
CA SER A 208 -28.58 2.31 16.72
C SER A 208 -29.72 2.62 15.77
N VAL A 209 -29.77 1.94 14.62
CA VAL A 209 -30.80 2.18 13.58
C VAL A 209 -31.43 0.88 13.09
N SER A 210 -32.73 0.95 12.73
CA SER A 210 -33.38 -0.02 11.85
C SER A 210 -33.50 0.61 10.47
N LEU A 211 -33.13 -0.14 9.43
CA LEU A 211 -33.16 0.35 8.06
C LEU A 211 -34.40 -0.15 7.32
N ARG A 212 -34.86 0.64 6.37
CA ARG A 212 -35.93 0.29 5.41
C ARG A 212 -35.44 -0.75 4.42
N GLU A 213 -36.34 -1.51 3.84
CA GLU A 213 -36.03 -2.47 2.77
C GLU A 213 -35.38 -1.82 1.53
N THR A 214 -35.58 -0.51 1.33
CA THR A 214 -34.95 0.24 0.23
C THR A 214 -33.47 0.54 0.45
N ALA A 215 -32.99 0.47 1.70
CA ALA A 215 -31.61 0.72 2.03
C ALA A 215 -30.75 -0.52 1.77
N ARG A 216 -29.59 -0.34 1.14
CA ARG A 216 -28.60 -1.39 0.92
C ARG A 216 -27.46 -1.24 1.93
N VAL A 217 -27.24 -2.30 2.74
CA VAL A 217 -26.14 -2.34 3.71
C VAL A 217 -24.87 -2.80 3.02
N TRP A 218 -23.81 -2.01 3.12
CA TRP A 218 -22.49 -2.27 2.55
C TRP A 218 -21.47 -2.76 3.59
N ALA A 219 -21.62 -2.35 4.86
CA ALA A 219 -20.81 -2.86 5.95
C ALA A 219 -21.63 -2.90 7.25
N LYS A 220 -21.31 -3.86 8.11
CA LYS A 220 -21.97 -4.06 9.40
C LYS A 220 -20.97 -4.46 10.48
N THR A 221 -21.36 -4.35 11.75
CA THR A 221 -20.59 -4.93 12.86
C THR A 221 -20.61 -6.46 12.79
N GLY A 222 -19.50 -7.10 13.19
CA GLY A 222 -19.37 -8.55 13.09
C GLY A 222 -20.28 -9.32 14.06
N ASP A 223 -20.53 -8.79 15.25
CA ASP A 223 -21.26 -9.49 16.31
C ASP A 223 -22.75 -9.16 16.30
N ALA A 224 -23.09 -7.88 16.37
CA ALA A 224 -24.49 -7.44 16.43
C ALA A 224 -25.15 -7.32 15.06
N GLY A 225 -24.37 -7.33 13.96
CA GLY A 225 -24.87 -7.13 12.61
C GLY A 225 -25.46 -5.73 12.37
N ALA A 226 -25.12 -4.76 13.23
CA ALA A 226 -25.60 -3.39 13.12
C ALA A 226 -25.01 -2.70 11.87
N PRO A 227 -25.80 -1.90 11.13
CA PRO A 227 -25.33 -1.22 9.93
C PRO A 227 -24.27 -0.17 10.26
N LEU A 228 -23.13 -0.25 9.54
CA LEU A 228 -22.04 0.72 9.61
C LEU A 228 -21.95 1.59 8.37
N ILE A 229 -22.16 1.01 7.18
CA ILE A 229 -22.22 1.76 5.92
C ILE A 229 -23.43 1.26 5.16
N TRP A 230 -24.27 2.20 4.69
CA TRP A 230 -25.42 1.89 3.83
C TRP A 230 -25.68 3.01 2.85
N SER A 231 -26.41 2.69 1.78
CA SER A 231 -26.93 3.67 0.82
C SER A 231 -28.44 3.53 0.66
N ASN A 232 -29.07 4.60 0.24
CA ASN A 232 -30.50 4.63 -0.10
C ASN A 232 -30.75 5.54 -1.30
N ASP A 233 -31.53 5.10 -2.25
CA ASP A 233 -31.94 5.94 -3.35
C ASP A 233 -33.04 6.91 -2.89
N CYS A 234 -32.92 8.18 -3.27
CA CYS A 234 -33.79 9.28 -2.88
C CYS A 234 -34.20 10.10 -4.11
N GLY A 235 -35.37 9.80 -4.68
CA GLY A 235 -35.77 10.37 -5.96
C GLY A 235 -34.86 9.88 -7.09
N SER A 236 -34.20 10.82 -7.79
CA SER A 236 -33.21 10.49 -8.82
C SER A 236 -31.77 10.45 -8.29
N GLY A 237 -31.55 10.80 -7.02
CA GLY A 237 -30.24 10.84 -6.39
C GLY A 237 -30.06 9.76 -5.33
N ARG A 238 -28.95 9.84 -4.61
CA ARG A 238 -28.54 8.80 -3.64
C ARG A 238 -27.99 9.42 -2.37
N THR A 239 -28.26 8.76 -1.25
CA THR A 239 -27.62 9.03 0.04
C THR A 239 -26.73 7.87 0.45
N VAL A 240 -25.59 8.17 1.08
CA VAL A 240 -24.68 7.21 1.72
C VAL A 240 -24.47 7.65 3.15
N VAL A 241 -24.55 6.73 4.09
CA VAL A 241 -24.29 7.02 5.50
C VAL A 241 -23.18 6.13 6.00
N CYS A 242 -22.14 6.74 6.59
CA CYS A 242 -21.09 6.09 7.35
C CYS A 242 -21.33 6.30 8.84
N ASN A 243 -21.78 5.27 9.50
CA ASN A 243 -22.08 5.21 10.92
C ASN A 243 -20.87 4.66 11.69
N ILE A 244 -19.69 5.19 11.38
CA ILE A 244 -18.37 4.74 11.87
C ILE A 244 -17.75 5.87 12.67
N GLY A 245 -17.33 5.57 13.90
CA GLY A 245 -16.71 6.52 14.82
C GLY A 245 -15.19 6.42 14.96
N ILE A 246 -14.49 5.86 13.95
CA ILE A 246 -13.04 5.88 13.88
C ILE A 246 -12.61 6.80 12.72
N TYR A 247 -11.75 7.76 13.03
CA TYR A 247 -11.25 8.76 12.09
C TYR A 247 -9.73 8.66 11.93
N ASP A 248 -9.25 7.43 11.66
CA ASP A 248 -7.83 7.08 11.53
C ASP A 248 -7.51 6.71 10.06
N LYS A 249 -6.26 6.86 9.67
CA LYS A 249 -5.69 6.44 8.38
C LYS A 249 -6.12 5.02 7.98
N VAL A 250 -6.21 4.11 8.93
CA VAL A 250 -6.59 2.71 8.70
C VAL A 250 -7.98 2.55 8.11
N MET A 251 -8.84 3.57 8.20
CA MET A 251 -10.21 3.54 7.67
C MET A 251 -10.37 4.21 6.31
N ARG A 252 -9.35 4.86 5.77
CA ARG A 252 -9.43 5.63 4.51
C ARG A 252 -10.01 4.85 3.34
N GLY A 253 -9.63 3.57 3.17
CA GLY A 253 -10.15 2.72 2.10
C GLY A 253 -11.64 2.41 2.21
N PHE A 254 -12.19 2.33 3.44
CA PHE A 254 -13.62 2.17 3.66
C PHE A 254 -14.38 3.44 3.29
N TYR A 255 -13.86 4.61 3.64
CA TYR A 255 -14.44 5.90 3.24
C TYR A 255 -14.33 6.13 1.73
N ALA A 256 -13.19 5.79 1.11
CA ALA A 256 -13.04 5.87 -0.35
C ALA A 256 -14.04 4.95 -1.08
N ALA A 257 -14.22 3.71 -0.58
CA ALA A 257 -15.24 2.81 -1.09
C ALA A 257 -16.66 3.38 -0.91
N ALA A 258 -16.97 4.04 0.21
CA ALA A 258 -18.24 4.71 0.44
C ALA A 258 -18.45 5.92 -0.50
N ILE A 259 -17.42 6.76 -0.67
CA ILE A 259 -17.46 7.88 -1.64
C ILE A 259 -17.69 7.35 -3.06
N SER A 260 -17.12 6.19 -3.41
CA SER A 260 -17.31 5.61 -4.75
C SER A 260 -18.76 5.19 -5.05
N LEU A 261 -19.62 5.04 -4.04
CA LEU A 261 -21.06 4.79 -4.21
C LEU A 261 -21.86 6.03 -4.66
N LEU A 262 -21.26 7.23 -4.61
CA LEU A 262 -21.92 8.48 -4.98
C LEU A 262 -21.90 8.68 -6.49
N GLY A 263 -23.01 9.23 -7.01
CA GLY A 263 -23.17 9.53 -8.43
C GLY A 263 -23.51 8.31 -9.29
N ASP A 264 -23.56 8.52 -10.59
CA ASP A 264 -23.85 7.49 -11.60
C ASP A 264 -22.66 6.54 -11.77
N ALA A 265 -21.46 7.06 -11.72
CA ALA A 265 -20.20 6.34 -11.64
C ALA A 265 -19.13 7.17 -10.93
N THR A 266 -18.15 6.51 -10.37
CA THR A 266 -16.98 7.17 -9.78
C THR A 266 -15.71 6.51 -10.30
N ALA A 267 -14.72 7.31 -10.70
CA ALA A 267 -13.38 6.85 -11.05
C ALA A 267 -12.34 7.66 -10.29
N TYR A 268 -11.27 7.00 -9.83
CA TYR A 268 -10.13 7.66 -9.20
C TYR A 268 -8.84 6.90 -9.49
N PRO A 269 -7.69 7.60 -9.61
CA PRO A 269 -6.42 6.95 -9.89
C PRO A 269 -5.95 6.10 -8.71
N VAL A 270 -5.25 5.00 -9.03
CA VAL A 270 -4.63 4.10 -8.07
C VAL A 270 -3.22 3.70 -8.53
N ILE A 271 -2.41 3.19 -7.61
CA ILE A 271 -1.00 2.86 -7.86
C ILE A 271 -0.86 1.52 -8.59
N ASN A 272 -1.64 0.52 -8.20
CA ASN A 272 -1.55 -0.87 -8.65
C ASN A 272 -0.15 -1.45 -8.47
N SER A 273 0.28 -1.64 -7.21
CA SER A 273 1.61 -2.17 -6.90
C SER A 273 1.64 -2.97 -5.60
N ALA A 274 2.39 -4.07 -5.59
CA ALA A 274 2.78 -4.78 -4.37
C ALA A 274 4.31 -4.86 -4.29
N VAL A 275 4.88 -4.36 -3.21
CA VAL A 275 6.32 -4.33 -2.95
C VAL A 275 6.64 -5.05 -1.65
N PHE A 276 7.74 -5.80 -1.67
CA PHE A 276 8.23 -6.55 -0.52
C PHE A 276 9.68 -6.16 -0.24
N TYR A 277 9.90 -5.51 0.88
CA TYR A 277 11.23 -5.09 1.32
C TYR A 277 11.87 -6.15 2.21
N LEU A 278 13.18 -6.34 2.02
CA LEU A 278 14.05 -7.03 2.95
C LEU A 278 15.01 -5.99 3.54
N ASP A 279 14.68 -5.51 4.72
CA ASP A 279 15.54 -4.58 5.44
C ASP A 279 16.80 -5.33 5.92
N ASP A 280 17.90 -4.65 6.13
CA ASP A 280 19.20 -5.23 6.50
C ASP A 280 19.69 -6.34 5.54
N PHE A 281 19.39 -6.24 4.25
CA PHE A 281 19.70 -7.30 3.30
C PHE A 281 20.05 -6.76 1.89
N PRO A 282 21.15 -7.25 1.28
CA PRO A 282 22.21 -8.04 1.90
C PRO A 282 23.07 -7.18 2.80
N SER A 283 23.51 -7.75 3.92
CA SER A 283 24.32 -7.07 4.92
C SER A 283 25.21 -8.11 5.61
N PRO A 284 26.15 -7.76 6.47
CA PRO A 284 26.80 -8.72 7.34
C PRO A 284 25.75 -9.52 8.11
N VAL A 285 26.00 -10.81 8.35
CA VAL A 285 25.05 -11.65 9.11
C VAL A 285 24.79 -10.99 10.47
N PRO A 286 23.50 -10.73 10.82
CA PRO A 286 23.20 -10.08 12.09
C PRO A 286 23.71 -10.91 13.26
N SER A 287 24.24 -10.21 14.27
CA SER A 287 24.59 -10.80 15.56
C SER A 287 23.37 -10.77 16.48
N GLY A 288 23.22 -11.78 17.34
CA GLY A 288 22.11 -11.83 18.29
C GLY A 288 21.97 -13.18 18.97
N ASP A 289 20.87 -13.35 19.71
CA ASP A 289 20.56 -14.62 20.37
C ASP A 289 19.94 -15.63 19.41
N GLY A 290 20.77 -16.50 18.84
CA GLY A 290 20.36 -17.61 17.99
C GLY A 290 19.76 -18.82 18.72
N THR A 291 19.35 -18.69 20.00
CA THR A 291 18.83 -19.79 20.80
C THR A 291 17.65 -20.50 20.14
N TYR A 292 16.71 -19.77 19.59
CA TYR A 292 15.53 -20.36 18.94
C TYR A 292 15.87 -21.03 17.60
N ILE A 293 16.76 -20.44 16.81
CA ILE A 293 17.29 -21.06 15.59
C ILE A 293 18.00 -22.38 15.92
N LYS A 294 18.82 -22.38 16.97
CA LYS A 294 19.52 -23.59 17.42
C LYS A 294 18.56 -24.63 17.97
N ARG A 295 17.49 -24.21 18.70
CA ARG A 295 16.44 -25.10 19.20
C ARG A 295 15.76 -25.86 18.06
N ASP A 296 15.39 -25.16 16.98
CA ASP A 296 14.52 -25.68 15.94
C ASP A 296 15.30 -26.38 14.82
N TYR A 297 16.50 -25.91 14.50
CA TYR A 297 17.28 -26.37 13.35
C TYR A 297 18.66 -26.95 13.71
N GLY A 298 19.17 -26.69 14.91
CA GLY A 298 20.54 -27.11 15.29
C GLY A 298 21.64 -26.37 14.51
N LEU A 299 21.32 -25.25 13.86
CA LEU A 299 22.22 -24.48 13.00
C LEU A 299 22.80 -23.26 13.70
N SER A 300 23.91 -22.74 13.17
CA SER A 300 24.34 -21.36 13.42
C SER A 300 23.41 -20.36 12.72
N ILE A 301 23.42 -19.09 13.15
CA ILE A 301 22.63 -18.03 12.50
C ILE A 301 22.98 -17.94 11.00
N ALA A 302 24.26 -17.88 10.64
CA ALA A 302 24.71 -17.79 9.26
C ALA A 302 24.27 -19.00 8.42
N ASP A 303 24.40 -20.22 8.96
CA ASP A 303 23.95 -21.44 8.29
C ASP A 303 22.44 -21.48 8.10
N PHE A 304 21.70 -21.02 9.08
CA PHE A 304 20.24 -20.94 8.99
C PHE A 304 19.80 -19.99 7.86
N TYR A 305 20.37 -18.79 7.78
CA TYR A 305 20.04 -17.85 6.71
C TYR A 305 20.38 -18.41 5.32
N ALA A 306 21.54 -19.04 5.18
CA ALA A 306 21.97 -19.56 3.89
C ALA A 306 21.21 -20.83 3.48
N LYS A 307 20.83 -21.72 4.43
CA LYS A 307 20.32 -23.06 4.14
C LYS A 307 18.82 -23.22 4.32
N VAL A 308 18.16 -22.33 5.07
CA VAL A 308 16.73 -22.41 5.40
C VAL A 308 16.00 -21.13 4.99
N TRP A 309 16.30 -20.00 5.63
CA TRP A 309 15.57 -18.75 5.46
C TRP A 309 15.55 -18.25 4.01
N TRP A 310 16.73 -18.08 3.41
CA TRP A 310 16.84 -17.58 2.04
C TRP A 310 16.23 -18.54 1.00
N PRO A 311 16.51 -19.86 1.01
CA PRO A 311 15.85 -20.80 0.12
C PRO A 311 14.32 -20.84 0.25
N ASP A 312 13.79 -20.66 1.45
CA ASP A 312 12.33 -20.61 1.64
C ASP A 312 11.74 -19.31 1.10
N LEU A 313 12.39 -18.15 1.30
CA LEU A 313 11.97 -16.91 0.68
C LEU A 313 12.00 -16.99 -0.85
N GLN A 314 13.01 -17.63 -1.43
CA GLN A 314 13.07 -17.87 -2.88
C GLN A 314 11.87 -18.69 -3.37
N LYS A 315 11.46 -19.73 -2.65
CA LYS A 315 10.28 -20.55 -2.99
C LYS A 315 8.99 -19.75 -2.87
N LEU A 316 8.83 -18.94 -1.81
CA LEU A 316 7.68 -18.04 -1.65
C LEU A 316 7.63 -17.02 -2.78
N ALA A 317 8.75 -16.40 -3.10
CA ALA A 317 8.87 -15.44 -4.19
C ALA A 317 8.48 -16.08 -5.54
N GLN A 318 8.94 -17.28 -5.83
CA GLN A 318 8.58 -18.01 -7.04
C GLN A 318 7.07 -18.35 -7.08
N LYS A 319 6.52 -18.84 -5.94
CA LYS A 319 5.12 -19.26 -5.87
C LYS A 319 4.14 -18.09 -6.07
N TYR A 320 4.44 -16.92 -5.50
CA TYR A 320 3.53 -15.77 -5.48
C TYR A 320 3.96 -14.62 -6.40
N GLY A 321 5.01 -14.82 -7.20
CA GLY A 321 5.53 -13.80 -8.11
C GLY A 321 6.19 -12.61 -7.40
N VAL A 322 6.57 -12.75 -6.13
CA VAL A 322 7.17 -11.66 -5.34
C VAL A 322 8.55 -11.30 -5.90
N ARG A 323 8.82 -10.00 -5.98
CA ARG A 323 10.10 -9.43 -6.36
C ARG A 323 10.59 -8.56 -5.21
N PHE A 324 11.59 -9.07 -4.48
CA PHE A 324 12.08 -8.37 -3.30
C PHE A 324 12.92 -7.15 -3.66
N THR A 325 12.79 -6.10 -2.86
CA THR A 325 13.74 -4.99 -2.78
C THR A 325 14.52 -5.16 -1.49
N GLY A 326 15.79 -5.59 -1.61
CA GLY A 326 16.70 -5.67 -0.47
C GLY A 326 17.33 -4.31 -0.21
N VAL A 327 17.34 -3.86 1.04
CA VAL A 327 17.96 -2.58 1.40
C VAL A 327 19.15 -2.83 2.31
N MET A 328 20.33 -2.50 1.79
CA MET A 328 21.61 -2.91 2.37
C MET A 328 22.16 -1.91 3.38
N ILE A 329 22.86 -2.46 4.35
CA ILE A 329 23.71 -1.78 5.32
C ILE A 329 25.12 -2.25 5.08
N GLU A 330 26.10 -1.35 5.12
CA GLU A 330 27.51 -1.72 4.90
C GLU A 330 28.15 -2.38 6.12
N ASN A 331 27.89 -1.84 7.32
CA ASN A 331 28.38 -2.36 8.58
C ASN A 331 27.45 -1.98 9.75
N TYR A 332 27.76 -2.45 10.96
CA TYR A 332 27.01 -2.14 12.18
C TYR A 332 27.85 -1.34 13.20
N GLU A 333 28.79 -0.51 12.72
CA GLU A 333 29.59 0.32 13.59
C GLU A 333 28.84 1.62 13.98
N ASP A 334 29.15 2.16 15.17
CA ASP A 334 28.49 3.37 15.69
C ASP A 334 29.09 4.70 15.21
N ALA A 335 29.93 4.69 14.20
CA ALA A 335 30.69 5.87 13.78
C ALA A 335 29.77 6.86 13.02
N VAL A 336 29.56 8.05 13.60
CA VAL A 336 28.71 9.13 13.02
C VAL A 336 29.48 10.45 12.84
N ASN A 337 30.79 10.44 12.95
CA ASN A 337 31.62 11.64 12.95
C ASN A 337 32.71 11.68 11.88
N GLN A 338 32.72 10.71 10.97
CA GLN A 338 33.74 10.54 9.94
C GLN A 338 33.29 11.19 8.61
N THR A 339 34.17 11.96 8.00
CA THR A 339 34.01 12.47 6.63
C THR A 339 34.58 11.53 5.57
N GLU A 340 35.32 10.52 5.98
CA GLU A 340 35.82 9.41 5.21
C GLU A 340 35.44 8.11 5.97
N PRO A 341 34.21 7.60 5.81
CA PRO A 341 33.78 6.38 6.47
C PRO A 341 34.61 5.17 6.05
N ALA A 342 34.82 4.24 6.99
CA ALA A 342 35.59 3.04 6.72
C ALA A 342 34.80 2.07 5.83
N ARG A 343 35.45 1.54 4.79
CA ARG A 343 34.85 0.56 3.87
C ARG A 343 34.86 -0.84 4.45
N GLN A 344 33.76 -1.58 4.29
CA GLN A 344 33.67 -2.98 4.66
C GLN A 344 34.59 -3.83 3.78
N ALA A 345 35.48 -4.59 4.41
CA ALA A 345 36.44 -5.43 3.70
C ALA A 345 35.87 -6.79 3.24
N ASP A 346 34.99 -7.41 4.05
CA ASP A 346 34.35 -8.66 3.70
C ASP A 346 33.08 -8.44 2.88
N THR A 347 33.17 -8.70 1.59
CA THR A 347 32.07 -8.54 0.62
C THR A 347 31.33 -9.85 0.31
N THR A 348 31.67 -10.95 0.98
CA THR A 348 31.19 -12.31 0.65
C THR A 348 29.68 -12.40 0.69
N GLN A 349 29.04 -11.95 1.79
CA GLN A 349 27.59 -12.01 1.97
C GLN A 349 26.86 -11.10 0.96
N PHE A 350 27.40 -9.92 0.73
CA PHE A 350 26.82 -8.98 -0.23
C PHE A 350 26.79 -9.57 -1.65
N ARG A 351 27.92 -10.12 -2.12
CA ARG A 351 28.00 -10.74 -3.45
C ARG A 351 27.12 -11.98 -3.57
N TYR A 352 27.07 -12.81 -2.54
CA TYR A 352 26.30 -14.03 -2.54
C TYR A 352 24.79 -13.73 -2.57
N PHE A 353 24.26 -13.09 -1.54
CA PHE A 353 22.83 -12.85 -1.42
C PHE A 353 22.34 -11.77 -2.38
N GLY A 354 23.08 -10.67 -2.53
CA GLY A 354 22.73 -9.59 -3.44
C GLY A 354 22.75 -10.04 -4.90
N GLY A 355 23.74 -10.85 -5.29
CA GLY A 355 23.80 -11.45 -6.62
C GLY A 355 22.61 -12.37 -6.91
N MET A 356 22.19 -13.19 -5.95
CA MET A 356 21.01 -14.06 -6.08
C MET A 356 19.72 -13.25 -6.17
N LEU A 357 19.56 -12.23 -5.33
CA LEU A 357 18.38 -11.35 -5.34
C LEU A 357 18.23 -10.66 -6.70
N LEU A 358 19.32 -10.11 -7.26
CA LEU A 358 19.30 -9.50 -8.60
C LEU A 358 18.97 -10.53 -9.70
N GLN A 359 19.50 -11.76 -9.61
CA GLN A 359 19.19 -12.85 -10.56
C GLN A 359 17.71 -13.27 -10.51
N MET A 360 17.05 -13.11 -9.35
CA MET A 360 15.62 -13.35 -9.19
C MET A 360 14.76 -12.20 -9.72
N GLY A 361 15.34 -11.16 -10.31
CA GLY A 361 14.63 -9.97 -10.76
C GLY A 361 14.27 -8.99 -9.64
N GLY A 362 14.86 -9.16 -8.47
CA GLY A 362 14.77 -8.21 -7.37
C GLY A 362 15.62 -6.96 -7.59
N GLU A 363 15.62 -6.08 -6.62
CA GLU A 363 16.32 -4.79 -6.62
C GLU A 363 17.09 -4.61 -5.31
N LEU A 364 18.15 -3.80 -5.35
CA LEU A 364 18.87 -3.38 -4.16
C LEU A 364 18.71 -1.88 -3.95
N GLY A 365 18.42 -1.48 -2.72
CA GLY A 365 18.38 -0.11 -2.22
C GLY A 365 19.34 0.07 -1.04
N PHE A 366 19.10 1.09 -0.24
CA PHE A 366 19.96 1.55 0.85
C PHE A 366 19.20 1.63 2.18
N HIS A 367 19.84 1.16 3.26
CA HIS A 367 19.29 1.20 4.63
C HIS A 367 20.23 1.90 5.62
N GLY A 368 20.98 2.88 5.13
CA GLY A 368 22.00 3.56 5.90
C GLY A 368 23.36 2.84 5.86
N TYR A 369 24.44 3.62 6.06
CA TYR A 369 25.80 3.11 6.05
C TYR A 369 26.05 2.09 7.17
N ASN A 370 25.60 2.42 8.38
CA ASN A 370 25.90 1.65 9.59
C ASN A 370 24.67 1.48 10.51
N HIS A 371 23.48 1.42 9.94
CA HIS A 371 22.20 1.33 10.65
C HIS A 371 21.92 2.47 11.64
N GLN A 372 22.70 3.57 11.59
CA GLN A 372 22.35 4.77 12.34
C GLN A 372 21.36 5.61 11.53
N PRO A 373 20.18 5.97 12.08
CA PRO A 373 19.22 6.83 11.41
C PRO A 373 19.85 8.16 10.97
N LEU A 374 19.36 8.69 9.85
CA LEU A 374 19.84 9.99 9.38
C LEU A 374 19.19 11.11 10.19
N ALA A 375 19.79 11.44 11.31
CA ALA A 375 19.35 12.48 12.21
C ALA A 375 20.54 13.33 12.69
N LEU A 376 20.31 14.62 12.81
CA LEU A 376 21.28 15.58 13.30
C LEU A 376 20.99 15.90 14.78
N TRP A 377 21.76 16.79 15.36
CA TRP A 377 21.74 17.19 16.75
C TRP A 377 20.38 17.66 17.31
N ASP A 378 19.41 17.92 16.44
CA ASP A 378 18.04 18.34 16.77
C ASP A 378 17.07 17.15 17.00
N THR A 379 17.57 15.93 16.97
CA THR A 379 16.80 14.72 17.24
C THR A 379 17.18 14.13 18.58
N ASP A 380 16.19 13.88 19.44
CA ASP A 380 16.36 13.18 20.71
C ASP A 380 15.72 11.80 20.62
N TYR A 381 16.52 10.75 20.71
CA TYR A 381 16.03 9.37 20.70
C TYR A 381 15.48 8.90 22.05
N GLY A 382 15.61 9.71 23.09
CA GLY A 382 15.20 9.37 24.45
C GLY A 382 15.92 8.14 24.99
N THR A 383 15.17 7.23 25.59
CA THR A 383 15.65 5.92 26.09
C THR A 383 15.20 4.75 25.23
N LEU A 384 14.51 5.00 24.12
CA LEU A 384 13.94 3.96 23.25
C LEU A 384 15.00 3.30 22.39
N TYR A 385 15.99 4.07 21.94
CA TYR A 385 17.02 3.60 21.02
C TYR A 385 18.40 4.05 21.47
N ASP A 386 19.41 3.20 21.31
CA ASP A 386 20.84 3.52 21.53
C ASP A 386 21.48 4.01 20.22
N TYR A 387 20.80 4.95 19.53
CA TYR A 387 21.31 5.57 18.32
C TYR A 387 22.08 6.86 18.61
N LYS A 388 22.99 7.20 17.69
CA LYS A 388 23.78 8.42 17.73
C LYS A 388 23.38 9.36 16.59
N THR A 389 23.33 10.66 16.91
CA THR A 389 23.12 11.69 15.89
C THR A 389 24.39 11.96 15.09
N TRP A 390 24.25 12.17 13.79
CA TRP A 390 25.36 12.55 12.93
C TRP A 390 25.92 13.92 13.33
N LYS A 391 27.25 14.01 13.34
CA LYS A 391 27.96 15.22 13.81
C LYS A 391 27.55 16.48 13.03
N ASN A 392 27.41 16.38 11.72
CA ASN A 392 27.04 17.48 10.83
C ASN A 392 26.58 16.93 9.45
N LYS A 393 26.19 17.84 8.57
CA LYS A 393 25.79 17.55 7.18
C LYS A 393 26.86 16.74 6.42
N GLU A 394 28.12 17.15 6.54
CA GLU A 394 29.22 16.57 5.79
C GLU A 394 29.42 15.09 6.12
N THR A 395 29.37 14.74 7.42
CA THR A 395 29.51 13.33 7.86
C THR A 395 28.32 12.48 7.46
N LEU A 396 27.09 13.03 7.53
CA LEU A 396 25.88 12.35 7.10
C LEU A 396 25.90 12.07 5.59
N VAL A 397 26.20 13.06 4.77
CA VAL A 397 26.27 12.89 3.29
C VAL A 397 27.43 11.98 2.88
N ALA A 398 28.56 12.04 3.59
CA ALA A 398 29.70 11.15 3.35
C ALA A 398 29.33 9.67 3.57
N SER A 399 28.55 9.37 4.61
CA SER A 399 28.12 8.00 4.92
C SER A 399 27.24 7.41 3.82
N LEU A 400 26.30 8.19 3.30
CA LEU A 400 25.45 7.73 2.17
C LEU A 400 26.24 7.57 0.87
N ASN A 401 27.17 8.50 0.59
CA ASN A 401 28.02 8.39 -0.59
C ASN A 401 28.96 7.18 -0.52
N GLU A 402 29.46 6.83 0.67
CA GLU A 402 30.25 5.61 0.86
C GLU A 402 29.42 4.37 0.57
N LEU A 403 28.22 4.25 1.17
CA LEU A 403 27.31 3.11 0.93
C LEU A 403 26.96 2.97 -0.56
N ILE A 404 26.72 4.08 -1.25
CA ILE A 404 26.45 4.08 -2.70
C ILE A 404 27.69 3.59 -3.48
N ALA A 405 28.88 4.11 -3.16
CA ALA A 405 30.13 3.71 -3.80
C ALA A 405 30.46 2.23 -3.51
N PHE A 406 30.21 1.76 -2.29
CA PHE A 406 30.35 0.36 -1.91
C PHE A 406 29.41 -0.54 -2.72
N GLN A 407 28.12 -0.18 -2.86
CA GLN A 407 27.18 -0.95 -3.67
C GLN A 407 27.64 -1.04 -5.14
N ASP A 408 28.04 0.10 -5.73
CA ASP A 408 28.47 0.15 -7.14
C ASP A 408 29.74 -0.68 -7.38
N GLU A 409 30.65 -0.80 -6.40
CA GLU A 409 31.84 -1.65 -6.49
C GLU A 409 31.52 -3.14 -6.32
N VAL A 410 30.74 -3.48 -5.30
CA VAL A 410 30.47 -4.86 -4.90
C VAL A 410 29.46 -5.53 -5.83
N LEU A 411 28.46 -4.78 -6.27
CA LEU A 411 27.32 -5.22 -7.08
C LEU A 411 27.05 -4.23 -8.23
N PRO A 412 27.91 -4.14 -9.23
CA PRO A 412 27.91 -3.09 -10.25
C PRO A 412 26.63 -3.03 -11.11
N ASN A 413 25.78 -4.06 -11.04
CA ASN A 413 24.49 -4.10 -11.76
C ASN A 413 23.30 -3.68 -10.89
N ALA A 414 23.52 -3.28 -9.63
CA ALA A 414 22.42 -3.01 -8.69
C ALA A 414 21.69 -1.69 -8.97
N HIS A 415 22.41 -0.61 -9.17
CA HIS A 415 21.89 0.75 -9.46
C HIS A 415 20.76 1.21 -8.51
N GLY A 416 20.88 0.94 -7.20
CA GLY A 416 19.87 1.29 -6.20
C GLY A 416 19.53 2.78 -6.17
N SER A 417 18.25 3.09 -5.94
CA SER A 417 17.74 4.47 -5.82
C SER A 417 16.71 4.65 -4.71
N VAL A 418 16.35 3.57 -4.03
CA VAL A 418 15.41 3.55 -2.90
C VAL A 418 16.20 3.60 -1.60
N TYR A 419 15.81 4.49 -0.70
CA TYR A 419 16.33 4.59 0.65
C TYR A 419 15.24 4.25 1.67
N VAL A 420 15.55 3.38 2.59
CA VAL A 420 14.72 3.05 3.76
C VAL A 420 15.44 3.57 5.00
N PRO A 421 14.84 4.44 5.81
CA PRO A 421 15.46 4.90 7.05
C PRO A 421 15.55 3.77 8.08
N PRO A 422 16.71 3.55 8.73
CA PRO A 422 16.81 2.65 9.88
C PRO A 422 15.77 2.98 10.95
N SER A 423 15.06 1.97 11.45
CA SER A 423 13.93 2.10 12.39
C SER A 423 12.85 3.09 11.94
N ASN A 424 12.72 3.35 10.65
CA ASN A 424 11.85 4.39 10.07
C ASN A 424 12.15 5.82 10.55
N ILE A 425 13.31 6.09 11.12
CA ILE A 425 13.66 7.41 11.68
C ILE A 425 14.45 8.23 10.66
N LEU A 426 13.93 9.40 10.34
CA LEU A 426 14.55 10.36 9.43
C LEU A 426 14.20 11.78 9.85
N SER A 427 15.17 12.55 10.31
CA SER A 427 14.90 13.94 10.69
C SER A 427 14.55 14.80 9.47
N ALA A 428 13.71 15.83 9.65
CA ALA A 428 13.31 16.72 8.57
C ALA A 428 14.50 17.40 7.87
N ARG A 429 15.58 17.69 8.62
CA ARG A 429 16.83 18.23 8.05
C ARG A 429 17.54 17.20 7.17
N ALA A 430 17.66 15.96 7.62
CA ALA A 430 18.29 14.90 6.87
C ALA A 430 17.46 14.54 5.62
N ARG A 431 16.13 14.53 5.72
CA ARG A 431 15.22 14.37 4.57
C ARG A 431 15.51 15.41 3.47
N LYS A 432 15.69 16.67 3.85
CA LYS A 432 16.04 17.73 2.91
C LYS A 432 17.40 17.51 2.27
N LEU A 433 18.41 17.05 3.04
CA LEU A 433 19.75 16.77 2.52
C LEU A 433 19.75 15.63 1.50
N ILE A 434 18.93 14.61 1.69
CA ILE A 434 18.76 13.54 0.69
C ILE A 434 18.33 14.16 -0.64
N GLY A 435 17.31 14.99 -0.65
CA GLY A 435 16.78 15.61 -1.87
C GLY A 435 17.77 16.54 -2.59
N THR A 436 18.66 17.20 -1.83
CA THR A 436 19.57 18.21 -2.41
C THR A 436 20.98 17.69 -2.67
N ASP A 437 21.52 16.82 -1.81
CA ASP A 437 22.93 16.46 -1.79
C ASP A 437 23.22 15.00 -2.18
N VAL A 438 22.20 14.15 -2.27
CA VAL A 438 22.35 12.73 -2.63
C VAL A 438 21.46 12.36 -3.82
N PRO A 439 21.76 12.84 -5.02
CA PRO A 439 20.89 12.74 -6.19
C PRO A 439 20.65 11.30 -6.68
N ARG A 440 21.41 10.33 -6.18
CA ARG A 440 21.21 8.90 -6.43
C ARG A 440 19.89 8.40 -5.83
N ILE A 441 19.51 8.88 -4.67
CA ILE A 441 18.26 8.52 -3.98
C ILE A 441 17.12 9.28 -4.66
N LYS A 442 16.11 8.53 -5.10
CA LYS A 442 14.90 9.05 -5.77
C LYS A 442 13.64 8.76 -4.98
N THR A 443 13.71 7.81 -4.06
CA THR A 443 12.59 7.31 -3.29
C THR A 443 12.99 7.16 -1.84
N ILE A 444 12.12 7.56 -0.94
CA ILE A 444 12.20 7.25 0.49
C ILE A 444 11.01 6.36 0.83
N ALA A 445 11.29 5.18 1.44
CA ALA A 445 10.27 4.25 1.88
C ALA A 445 10.37 4.07 3.40
N SER A 446 9.50 4.76 4.14
CA SER A 446 9.41 4.72 5.59
C SER A 446 8.10 4.10 6.04
N THR A 447 7.47 4.58 7.11
CA THR A 447 6.23 4.02 7.63
C THR A 447 4.99 4.81 7.17
N TYR A 448 3.87 4.12 7.06
CA TYR A 448 2.56 4.74 6.79
C TYR A 448 1.89 5.21 8.07
N PHE A 449 2.07 4.48 9.18
CA PHE A 449 1.43 4.75 10.45
C PHE A 449 2.42 5.30 11.48
N GLU A 450 1.88 6.06 12.41
CA GLU A 450 2.57 6.47 13.63
C GLU A 450 2.76 5.28 14.57
N ASP A 451 3.78 5.34 15.43
CA ASP A 451 4.05 4.32 16.46
C ASP A 451 3.81 4.83 17.89
N GLY A 452 3.18 6.00 18.01
CA GLY A 452 2.96 6.68 19.28
C GLY A 452 4.16 7.49 19.79
N THR A 453 5.20 7.65 18.96
CA THR A 453 6.33 8.55 19.19
C THR A 453 6.46 9.58 18.07
N ASP A 454 7.21 10.66 18.27
CA ASP A 454 7.49 11.68 17.25
C ASP A 454 8.73 11.33 16.39
N LEU A 455 9.26 10.11 16.49
CA LEU A 455 10.50 9.72 15.83
C LEU A 455 10.33 9.20 14.39
N PRO A 456 9.31 8.38 14.08
CA PRO A 456 9.14 7.83 12.74
C PRO A 456 8.86 8.91 11.70
N TYR A 457 9.46 8.73 10.54
CA TYR A 457 9.14 9.53 9.36
C TYR A 457 7.89 8.95 8.70
N VAL A 458 6.74 9.44 9.12
CA VAL A 458 5.43 9.03 8.59
C VAL A 458 5.19 9.66 7.22
N GLN A 459 4.68 8.89 6.28
CA GLN A 459 4.53 9.30 4.90
C GLN A 459 3.10 9.12 4.37
N GLU A 460 2.77 9.87 3.32
CA GLU A 460 1.68 9.59 2.38
C GLU A 460 2.27 9.17 1.03
N PHE A 461 1.51 8.39 0.23
CA PHE A 461 1.93 8.03 -1.12
C PHE A 461 1.91 9.26 -2.03
N GLY A 462 3.02 9.59 -2.65
CA GLY A 462 3.04 10.73 -3.56
C GLY A 462 4.44 11.14 -4.03
N VAL A 463 4.48 12.27 -4.72
CA VAL A 463 5.70 12.95 -5.13
C VAL A 463 5.83 14.22 -4.33
N ALA A 464 6.94 14.39 -3.62
CA ALA A 464 7.23 15.61 -2.89
C ALA A 464 7.64 16.76 -3.83
N SER A 465 7.60 17.99 -3.34
CA SER A 465 7.94 19.19 -4.13
C SER A 465 9.39 19.23 -4.64
N ASP A 466 10.29 18.45 -4.04
CA ASP A 466 11.67 18.28 -4.49
C ASP A 466 11.88 17.10 -5.46
N GLY A 467 10.79 16.42 -5.85
CA GLY A 467 10.78 15.31 -6.80
C GLY A 467 11.10 13.93 -6.20
N ILE A 468 11.38 13.84 -4.90
CA ILE A 468 11.50 12.56 -4.19
C ILE A 468 10.13 11.89 -4.11
N VAL A 469 10.09 10.60 -4.40
CA VAL A 469 8.89 9.77 -4.23
C VAL A 469 8.80 9.32 -2.77
N GLU A 470 7.65 9.59 -2.15
CA GLU A 470 7.28 9.11 -0.83
C GLU A 470 6.52 7.79 -1.00
N GLN A 471 7.08 6.72 -0.41
CA GLN A 471 6.58 5.35 -0.59
C GLN A 471 6.44 4.66 0.76
N PRO A 472 5.40 4.97 1.53
CA PRO A 472 5.22 4.40 2.86
C PRO A 472 5.03 2.88 2.83
N ARG A 473 5.44 2.22 3.92
CA ARG A 473 5.29 0.78 4.14
C ARG A 473 4.18 0.53 5.14
N ILE A 474 3.25 -0.38 4.79
CA ILE A 474 1.97 -0.55 5.47
C ILE A 474 1.99 -1.72 6.44
N VAL A 475 2.55 -2.85 6.04
CA VAL A 475 2.55 -4.10 6.83
C VAL A 475 3.96 -4.63 7.02
N SER A 476 4.20 -5.34 8.13
CA SER A 476 5.54 -5.80 8.49
C SER A 476 5.58 -7.23 9.02
N GLY A 477 6.75 -7.85 8.91
CA GLY A 477 7.05 -9.13 9.49
C GLY A 477 6.29 -10.32 8.92
N GLY A 478 6.39 -11.46 9.59
CA GLY A 478 5.66 -12.68 9.23
C GLY A 478 4.37 -12.88 10.03
N MET A 479 4.19 -12.16 11.12
CA MET A 479 3.02 -12.26 11.99
C MET A 479 1.87 -11.33 11.52
N VAL A 480 1.67 -11.22 10.23
CA VAL A 480 0.67 -10.31 9.58
C VAL A 480 -0.80 -10.70 9.91
N ASN A 481 -1.01 -11.51 10.91
CA ASN A 481 -2.34 -11.83 11.47
C ASN A 481 -2.79 -10.83 12.53
N ASP A 482 -1.97 -9.83 12.83
CA ASP A 482 -2.37 -8.68 13.64
C ASP A 482 -3.60 -8.01 13.03
N SER A 483 -4.60 -7.74 13.85
CA SER A 483 -5.89 -7.18 13.41
C SER A 483 -5.72 -5.83 12.72
N TYR A 484 -4.83 -4.98 13.27
CA TYR A 484 -4.54 -3.65 12.70
C TYR A 484 -3.89 -3.76 11.32
N MET A 485 -2.88 -4.63 11.17
CA MET A 485 -2.22 -4.82 9.87
C MET A 485 -3.16 -5.39 8.80
N ARG A 486 -4.08 -6.29 9.19
CA ARG A 486 -5.11 -6.83 8.27
C ARG A 486 -6.09 -5.76 7.84
N LEU A 487 -6.55 -4.93 8.75
CA LEU A 487 -7.42 -3.79 8.47
C LEU A 487 -6.72 -2.76 7.58
N ALA A 488 -5.47 -2.42 7.90
CA ALA A 488 -4.63 -1.53 7.10
C ALA A 488 -4.42 -2.05 5.67
N ALA A 489 -4.11 -3.34 5.52
CA ALA A 489 -3.89 -3.95 4.22
C ALA A 489 -5.14 -3.89 3.33
N VAL A 490 -6.33 -4.22 3.86
CA VAL A 490 -7.58 -4.15 3.09
C VAL A 490 -7.98 -2.71 2.79
N SER A 491 -7.74 -1.80 3.71
CA SER A 491 -7.99 -0.37 3.50
C SER A 491 -7.17 0.16 2.32
N GLU A 492 -5.87 -0.11 2.32
CA GLU A 492 -4.97 0.38 1.28
C GLU A 492 -5.17 -0.29 -0.10
N LEU A 493 -5.67 -1.54 -0.13
CA LEU A 493 -6.13 -2.13 -1.39
C LEU A 493 -7.31 -1.35 -2.01
N ASN A 494 -8.16 -0.75 -1.20
CA ASN A 494 -9.33 -0.01 -1.67
C ASN A 494 -9.06 1.49 -1.86
N MET A 495 -8.08 2.05 -1.16
CA MET A 495 -7.68 3.44 -1.33
C MET A 495 -6.74 3.63 -2.52
N HIS A 496 -5.63 2.88 -2.55
CA HIS A 496 -4.56 3.06 -3.51
C HIS A 496 -4.31 1.85 -4.43
N TYR A 497 -5.00 0.74 -4.20
CA TYR A 497 -4.72 -0.55 -4.82
C TYR A 497 -3.22 -0.90 -4.67
N VAL A 498 -2.76 -0.87 -3.43
CA VAL A 498 -1.34 -1.01 -3.08
C VAL A 498 -1.16 -1.95 -1.89
N SER A 499 -0.02 -2.62 -1.83
CA SER A 499 0.47 -3.38 -0.68
C SER A 499 1.99 -3.19 -0.59
N THR A 500 2.47 -2.68 0.54
CA THR A 500 3.89 -2.52 0.82
C THR A 500 4.22 -3.23 2.12
N HIS A 501 5.06 -4.26 2.00
CA HIS A 501 5.44 -5.13 3.11
C HIS A 501 6.95 -5.03 3.35
N PHE A 502 7.39 -5.16 4.61
CA PHE A 502 8.80 -5.27 4.95
C PHE A 502 9.05 -6.31 6.06
N MET A 503 10.22 -6.89 6.05
CA MET A 503 10.69 -7.83 7.07
C MET A 503 12.22 -7.77 7.17
N HIS A 504 12.74 -8.29 8.28
CA HIS A 504 14.19 -8.31 8.53
C HIS A 504 14.71 -9.74 8.70
N PRO A 505 15.95 -10.02 8.33
CA PRO A 505 16.60 -11.29 8.66
C PRO A 505 16.67 -11.54 10.17
N ASP A 506 16.86 -10.49 10.98
CA ASP A 506 16.99 -10.56 12.43
C ASP A 506 15.66 -10.62 13.20
N ASP A 507 14.51 -10.62 12.53
CA ASP A 507 13.20 -10.86 13.17
C ASP A 507 13.21 -12.18 13.98
N LEU A 508 13.98 -13.18 13.52
CA LEU A 508 14.13 -14.46 14.20
C LEU A 508 15.16 -14.47 15.34
N LEU A 509 15.77 -13.35 15.61
CA LEU A 509 16.66 -13.14 16.77
C LEU A 509 15.97 -12.34 17.88
N ASP A 510 14.83 -11.73 17.58
CA ASP A 510 14.06 -10.90 18.50
C ASP A 510 12.77 -11.63 18.95
N PRO A 511 12.65 -11.95 20.27
CA PRO A 511 11.46 -12.61 20.81
C PRO A 511 10.16 -11.79 20.61
N GLY A 512 10.26 -10.47 20.48
CA GLY A 512 9.12 -9.58 20.21
C GLY A 512 8.68 -9.56 18.76
N ARG A 513 9.53 -10.05 17.83
CA ARG A 513 9.26 -10.06 16.37
C ARG A 513 9.02 -11.46 15.78
N GLY A 514 8.90 -12.50 16.61
CA GLY A 514 8.56 -13.85 16.17
C GLY A 514 9.65 -14.92 16.36
N ALA A 515 10.81 -14.59 16.91
CA ALA A 515 11.88 -15.57 17.15
C ALA A 515 11.44 -16.71 18.07
N LYS A 516 10.61 -16.40 19.07
CA LYS A 516 10.10 -17.35 20.06
C LYS A 516 9.19 -18.40 19.43
N GLU A 517 8.36 -18.02 18.51
CA GLU A 517 7.44 -18.84 17.72
C GLU A 517 8.19 -19.68 16.68
N GLY A 518 9.30 -19.17 16.15
CA GLY A 518 10.17 -19.81 15.19
C GLY A 518 9.78 -19.61 13.73
N TRP A 519 10.71 -20.01 12.84
CA TRP A 519 10.60 -19.74 11.40
C TRP A 519 9.36 -20.35 10.74
N GLU A 520 8.96 -21.56 11.12
CA GLU A 520 7.82 -22.22 10.47
C GLU A 520 6.51 -21.47 10.74
N VAL A 521 6.32 -20.92 11.94
CA VAL A 521 5.15 -20.10 12.28
C VAL A 521 5.22 -18.76 11.55
N TYR A 522 6.38 -18.11 11.58
CA TYR A 522 6.62 -16.86 10.88
C TYR A 522 6.35 -17.00 9.36
N LYS A 523 6.94 -17.99 8.72
CA LYS A 523 6.75 -18.30 7.30
C LYS A 523 5.29 -18.65 7.00
N GLY A 524 4.61 -19.34 7.91
CA GLY A 524 3.19 -19.66 7.81
C GLY A 524 2.33 -18.40 7.76
N GLY A 525 2.56 -17.43 8.64
CA GLY A 525 1.87 -16.15 8.64
C GLY A 525 2.09 -15.34 7.35
N LEU A 526 3.34 -15.24 6.91
CA LEU A 526 3.68 -14.60 5.63
C LEU A 526 3.01 -15.32 4.44
N THR A 527 2.96 -16.65 4.44
CA THR A 527 2.28 -17.43 3.41
C THR A 527 0.78 -17.11 3.37
N ASN A 528 0.13 -17.11 4.51
CA ASN A 528 -1.30 -16.77 4.63
C ASN A 528 -1.59 -15.36 4.13
N TYR A 529 -0.70 -14.40 4.42
CA TYR A 529 -0.83 -13.04 3.90
C TYR A 529 -0.73 -12.99 2.38
N LEU A 530 0.26 -13.68 1.79
CA LEU A 530 0.45 -13.73 0.33
C LEU A 530 -0.73 -14.44 -0.38
N GLU A 531 -1.30 -15.48 0.22
CA GLU A 531 -2.50 -16.16 -0.28
C GLU A 531 -3.71 -15.23 -0.25
N TRP A 532 -3.94 -14.55 0.88
CA TRP A 532 -5.01 -13.56 1.00
C TRP A 532 -4.86 -12.42 0.00
N LEU A 533 -3.67 -11.84 -0.12
CA LEU A 533 -3.39 -10.74 -1.06
C LEU A 533 -3.64 -11.16 -2.51
N THR A 534 -3.20 -12.37 -2.87
CA THR A 534 -3.40 -12.91 -4.23
C THR A 534 -4.87 -13.19 -4.53
N LYS A 535 -5.63 -13.64 -3.53
CA LYS A 535 -7.08 -13.86 -3.65
C LYS A 535 -7.86 -12.54 -3.74
N SER A 536 -7.55 -11.58 -2.87
CA SER A 536 -8.27 -10.31 -2.77
C SER A 536 -7.96 -9.34 -3.92
N ALA A 537 -6.74 -9.39 -4.46
CA ALA A 537 -6.28 -8.51 -5.54
C ALA A 537 -5.39 -9.28 -6.54
N PRO A 538 -5.99 -10.15 -7.39
CA PRO A 538 -5.22 -11.01 -8.30
C PRO A 538 -4.44 -10.22 -9.36
N ASP A 539 -4.93 -9.05 -9.77
CA ASP A 539 -4.32 -8.17 -10.78
C ASP A 539 -3.32 -7.17 -10.19
N LEU A 540 -3.03 -7.27 -8.90
CA LEU A 540 -2.06 -6.41 -8.22
C LEU A 540 -0.63 -6.75 -8.70
N ARG A 541 0.04 -5.79 -9.33
CA ARG A 541 1.37 -5.99 -9.92
C ARG A 541 2.43 -6.22 -8.84
N ARG A 542 3.22 -7.28 -8.99
CA ARG A 542 4.37 -7.55 -8.13
C ARG A 542 5.57 -6.76 -8.65
N GLN A 543 5.94 -5.68 -7.96
CA GLN A 543 6.94 -4.72 -8.38
C GLN A 543 8.09 -4.60 -7.38
N THR A 544 9.22 -4.07 -7.82
CA THR A 544 10.31 -3.61 -6.95
C THR A 544 10.02 -2.19 -6.47
N GLY A 545 10.79 -1.69 -5.50
CA GLY A 545 10.59 -0.35 -4.95
C GLY A 545 10.68 0.75 -5.99
N SER A 546 11.67 0.71 -6.90
CA SER A 546 11.79 1.73 -7.96
C SER A 546 10.68 1.64 -9.02
N GLU A 547 10.17 0.44 -9.33
CA GLU A 547 9.02 0.28 -10.22
C GLU A 547 7.73 0.82 -9.59
N CYS A 548 7.52 0.56 -8.30
CA CYS A 548 6.43 1.15 -7.53
C CYS A 548 6.54 2.68 -7.48
N SER A 549 7.76 3.20 -7.36
CA SER A 549 7.99 4.66 -7.44
C SER A 549 7.51 5.25 -8.77
N GLY A 550 7.77 4.54 -9.88
CA GLY A 550 7.24 4.92 -11.20
C GLY A 550 5.69 4.87 -11.25
N ALA A 551 5.07 3.91 -10.55
CA ALA A 551 3.63 3.83 -10.43
C ALA A 551 3.06 4.98 -9.56
N ILE A 552 3.71 5.28 -8.43
CA ILE A 552 3.34 6.41 -7.56
C ILE A 552 3.45 7.75 -8.30
N GLN A 553 4.48 7.95 -9.13
CA GLN A 553 4.61 9.16 -9.92
C GLN A 553 3.42 9.37 -10.87
N ARG A 554 2.97 8.29 -11.53
CA ARG A 554 1.79 8.32 -12.42
C ARG A 554 0.50 8.57 -11.64
N PHE A 555 0.31 7.89 -10.51
CA PHE A 555 -0.79 8.10 -9.58
C PHE A 555 -0.84 9.54 -9.05
N SER A 556 0.30 10.07 -8.58
CA SER A 556 0.39 11.42 -8.03
C SER A 556 0.01 12.48 -9.07
N SER A 557 0.47 12.30 -10.31
CA SER A 557 0.31 13.28 -11.39
C SER A 557 -1.07 13.20 -12.07
N ALA A 558 -1.61 11.99 -12.27
CA ALA A 558 -2.82 11.78 -13.04
C ALA A 558 -4.05 12.38 -12.35
N THR A 559 -4.92 13.01 -13.14
CA THR A 559 -6.27 13.39 -12.72
C THR A 559 -7.29 12.70 -13.61
N VAL A 560 -8.52 12.54 -13.14
CA VAL A 560 -9.60 11.90 -13.89
C VAL A 560 -10.89 12.68 -13.76
N SER A 561 -11.57 12.91 -14.90
CA SER A 561 -12.96 13.35 -14.97
C SER A 561 -13.83 12.22 -15.50
N VAL A 562 -15.07 12.16 -15.05
CA VAL A 562 -16.08 11.19 -15.51
C VAL A 562 -17.21 11.94 -16.16
N ASP A 563 -17.35 11.80 -17.48
CA ASP A 563 -18.51 12.27 -18.23
C ASP A 563 -19.45 11.08 -18.49
N THR A 564 -20.74 11.29 -18.25
CA THR A 564 -21.75 10.24 -18.31
C THR A 564 -22.84 10.59 -19.33
N ASP A 565 -23.13 9.67 -20.22
CA ASP A 565 -24.33 9.74 -21.07
C ASP A 565 -25.14 8.43 -21.01
N ALA A 566 -26.20 8.33 -21.78
CA ALA A 566 -27.07 7.14 -21.77
C ALA A 566 -26.36 5.87 -22.25
N ASN A 567 -25.29 5.98 -23.03
CA ASN A 567 -24.66 4.88 -23.75
C ASN A 567 -23.27 4.52 -23.21
N ALA A 568 -22.61 5.45 -22.50
CA ALA A 568 -21.22 5.26 -22.08
C ALA A 568 -20.82 6.14 -20.89
N TRP A 569 -19.73 5.74 -20.27
CA TRP A 569 -18.90 6.58 -19.39
C TRP A 569 -17.61 6.93 -20.12
N THR A 570 -17.25 8.20 -20.13
CA THR A 570 -15.99 8.70 -20.71
C THR A 570 -15.09 9.22 -19.60
N LEU A 571 -13.93 8.57 -19.42
CA LEU A 571 -12.92 8.97 -18.45
C LEU A 571 -11.89 9.82 -19.18
N GLY A 572 -11.80 11.10 -18.82
CA GLY A 572 -10.80 12.05 -19.32
C GLY A 572 -9.64 12.17 -18.35
N LEU A 573 -8.41 11.81 -18.77
CA LEU A 573 -7.24 11.85 -17.91
C LEU A 573 -6.40 13.10 -18.20
N GLY A 574 -6.19 13.92 -17.15
CA GLY A 574 -5.18 14.97 -17.15
C GLY A 574 -3.82 14.44 -16.71
N ASN A 575 -2.73 15.08 -17.17
CA ASN A 575 -1.35 14.71 -16.88
C ASN A 575 -1.05 13.22 -17.17
N PHE A 576 -1.70 12.65 -18.17
CA PHE A 576 -1.47 11.28 -18.61
C PHE A 576 -0.14 11.18 -19.34
N HIS A 577 0.67 10.15 -19.02
CA HIS A 577 1.98 9.90 -19.66
C HIS A 577 1.94 8.71 -20.63
N ASP A 578 1.91 7.50 -20.10
CA ASP A 578 1.98 6.26 -20.88
C ASP A 578 0.95 5.23 -20.42
N GLU A 579 0.68 5.17 -19.11
CA GLU A 579 -0.38 4.37 -18.50
C GLU A 579 -0.92 5.07 -17.25
N ALA A 580 -2.17 4.78 -16.91
CA ALA A 580 -2.76 5.09 -15.61
C ALA A 580 -3.68 3.95 -15.18
N TRP A 581 -3.73 3.70 -13.87
CA TRP A 581 -4.64 2.73 -13.29
C TRP A 581 -5.71 3.46 -12.50
N LEU A 582 -6.96 3.04 -12.68
CA LEU A 582 -8.11 3.68 -12.04
C LEU A 582 -8.96 2.61 -11.38
N MET A 583 -9.41 2.90 -10.16
CA MET A 583 -10.57 2.23 -9.59
C MET A 583 -11.81 2.87 -10.21
N PHE A 584 -12.72 2.07 -10.74
CA PHE A 584 -13.95 2.52 -11.38
C PHE A 584 -15.15 1.77 -10.80
N ARG A 585 -16.13 2.50 -10.29
CA ARG A 585 -17.41 1.92 -9.85
C ARG A 585 -18.53 2.39 -10.77
N ALA A 586 -19.25 1.43 -11.34
CA ALA A 586 -20.42 1.67 -12.18
C ALA A 586 -21.71 1.54 -11.32
N ASN A 587 -22.14 2.64 -10.69
CA ASN A 587 -23.30 2.61 -9.79
C ASN A 587 -24.64 2.45 -10.53
N ASN A 588 -24.66 2.70 -11.85
CA ASN A 588 -25.87 2.63 -12.66
C ASN A 588 -25.53 2.04 -14.03
N GLY A 589 -25.82 0.76 -14.23
CA GLY A 589 -25.54 0.01 -15.47
C GLY A 589 -24.31 -0.88 -15.37
N GLU A 590 -24.06 -1.67 -16.42
CA GLU A 590 -22.93 -2.59 -16.50
C GLU A 590 -21.94 -2.15 -17.59
N PRO A 591 -20.62 -2.21 -17.34
CA PRO A 591 -19.60 -1.99 -18.35
C PRO A 591 -19.64 -3.01 -19.49
N GLY A 592 -19.55 -2.51 -20.72
CA GLY A 592 -19.45 -3.26 -21.95
C GLY A 592 -18.07 -3.13 -22.63
N ALA A 593 -18.07 -2.79 -23.93
CA ALA A 593 -16.85 -2.59 -24.71
C ALA A 593 -16.07 -1.35 -24.21
N VAL A 594 -14.74 -1.44 -24.23
CA VAL A 594 -13.84 -0.36 -23.78
C VAL A 594 -12.92 0.05 -24.94
N THR A 595 -12.69 1.33 -25.08
CA THR A 595 -11.68 1.91 -25.98
C THR A 595 -10.75 2.84 -25.18
N GLY A 596 -9.47 2.92 -25.59
CA GLY A 596 -8.45 3.69 -24.90
C GLY A 596 -7.91 3.05 -23.61
N GLY A 597 -8.29 1.79 -23.35
CA GLY A 597 -7.84 1.06 -22.17
C GLY A 597 -8.40 -0.36 -22.08
N GLU A 598 -8.21 -0.98 -20.94
CA GLU A 598 -8.69 -2.30 -20.56
C GLU A 598 -9.47 -2.19 -19.25
N ILE A 599 -10.49 -3.04 -19.05
CA ILE A 599 -11.27 -3.11 -17.83
C ILE A 599 -11.28 -4.52 -17.25
N THR A 600 -11.05 -4.65 -15.97
CA THR A 600 -11.11 -5.91 -15.23
C THR A 600 -12.16 -5.79 -14.13
N HIS A 601 -13.08 -6.75 -14.04
CA HIS A 601 -14.03 -6.81 -12.94
C HIS A 601 -13.34 -7.24 -11.65
N LEU A 602 -13.55 -6.50 -10.56
CA LEU A 602 -12.99 -6.82 -9.25
C LEU A 602 -14.03 -7.49 -8.34
N THR A 603 -15.09 -6.77 -7.98
CA THR A 603 -16.18 -7.28 -7.16
C THR A 603 -17.42 -6.38 -7.30
N GLY A 604 -18.64 -6.95 -7.27
CA GLY A 604 -19.87 -6.17 -7.41
C GLY A 604 -19.84 -5.26 -8.64
N ASP A 605 -20.02 -3.97 -8.41
CA ASP A 605 -19.96 -2.93 -9.45
C ASP A 605 -18.59 -2.23 -9.52
N LEU A 606 -17.56 -2.81 -8.91
CA LEU A 606 -16.20 -2.27 -8.84
C LEU A 606 -15.29 -2.92 -9.88
N TYR A 607 -14.56 -2.09 -10.61
CA TYR A 607 -13.67 -2.50 -11.69
C TYR A 607 -12.31 -1.80 -11.56
N LEU A 608 -11.28 -2.46 -12.10
CA LEU A 608 -9.97 -1.88 -12.33
C LEU A 608 -9.84 -1.52 -13.81
N VAL A 609 -9.52 -0.27 -14.11
CA VAL A 609 -9.31 0.22 -15.46
C VAL A 609 -7.84 0.53 -15.66
N LYS A 610 -7.24 -0.06 -16.69
CA LYS A 610 -5.93 0.33 -17.20
C LYS A 610 -6.14 1.27 -18.39
N ALA A 611 -5.88 2.54 -18.19
CA ALA A 611 -5.88 3.51 -19.28
C ALA A 611 -4.56 3.41 -20.08
N THR A 612 -4.66 3.34 -21.40
CA THR A 612 -3.55 3.37 -22.36
C THR A 612 -3.62 4.59 -23.27
N ASP A 613 -4.66 5.41 -23.09
CA ASP A 613 -4.87 6.69 -23.76
C ASP A 613 -5.38 7.70 -22.71
N LYS A 614 -5.24 8.99 -23.00
CA LYS A 614 -5.78 10.09 -22.19
C LYS A 614 -7.32 10.12 -22.12
N THR A 615 -8.01 9.35 -22.95
CA THR A 615 -9.45 9.19 -22.96
C THR A 615 -9.80 7.71 -23.01
N VAL A 616 -10.56 7.25 -22.00
CA VAL A 616 -11.08 5.87 -21.95
C VAL A 616 -12.60 5.96 -22.03
N THR A 617 -13.19 5.31 -23.03
CA THR A 617 -14.65 5.22 -23.15
C THR A 617 -15.09 3.79 -22.83
N ILE A 618 -15.99 3.66 -21.88
CA ILE A 618 -16.59 2.40 -21.41
C ILE A 618 -18.06 2.41 -21.83
N ALA A 619 -18.41 1.64 -22.82
CA ALA A 619 -19.82 1.53 -23.25
C ALA A 619 -20.66 0.88 -22.15
N ARG A 620 -21.90 1.34 -21.99
CA ARG A 620 -22.89 0.61 -21.17
C ARG A 620 -23.38 -0.60 -21.94
N LYS A 621 -23.52 -1.75 -21.30
CA LYS A 621 -24.24 -2.86 -21.90
C LYS A 621 -25.69 -2.43 -22.14
N GLU A 622 -26.19 -2.68 -23.35
CA GLU A 622 -27.62 -2.56 -23.60
C GLU A 622 -28.36 -3.46 -22.61
N GLY A 623 -29.30 -2.89 -21.87
CA GLY A 623 -30.12 -3.63 -20.93
C GLY A 623 -30.88 -4.74 -21.69
N GLY A 624 -30.44 -5.97 -21.56
CA GLY A 624 -31.32 -7.08 -21.88
C GLY A 624 -32.49 -6.98 -20.92
N ASP A 625 -33.70 -6.92 -21.46
CA ASP A 625 -34.95 -6.96 -20.69
C ASP A 625 -34.83 -8.01 -19.58
N LYS A 626 -34.82 -7.58 -18.30
CA LYS A 626 -34.97 -8.45 -17.15
C LYS A 626 -36.43 -8.74 -16.91
#